data_34ed1239298449692aefdc34a68a3fca
#
_entry.id   34ed1239298449692aefdc34a68a3fca
#
_cell.length_a   1.000
_cell.length_b   1.000
_cell.length_c   1.000
_cell.angle_alpha   90.00
_cell.angle_beta   90.00
_cell.angle_gamma   90.00
#
_symmetry.space_group_name_H-M   'P 1'
#
loop_
_entity.id
_entity.type
_entity.pdbx_description
1 polymer ?
#
loop_
_entity_poly.entity_id
_entity_poly.type
_entity_poly.pdbx_seq_one_letter_code
_entity_poly.pdbx_strand_id
1 'polypeptide(L)'
;MKKEIKRKFEGLGITIVYLFGSKATGTGSSLSDIDIGVVLKESPSGKDTRVLYHNLYGLFAELYPASRLDIVFLQDAPLSLQYSAIREGTILFEKDPRLTVDYENIVMNQYLDFRPVLDYFDEVTMERYAKA
;
A
#
# COMPACT_ATOMS: atom_id res chain seq x y z
N MET A 1 -4.65 -15.10 -9.43
CA MET A 1 -4.20 -15.55 -8.10
C MET A 1 -4.96 -16.81 -7.69
N LYS A 2 -4.27 -17.78 -7.12
CA LYS A 2 -4.87 -19.06 -6.73
C LYS A 2 -5.88 -18.89 -5.60
N LYS A 3 -6.96 -19.69 -5.64
CA LYS A 3 -8.01 -19.66 -4.61
C LYS A 3 -7.48 -19.93 -3.20
N GLU A 4 -6.50 -20.79 -3.09
CA GLU A 4 -5.88 -21.14 -1.79
C GLU A 4 -5.21 -19.92 -1.13
N ILE A 5 -4.48 -19.13 -1.92
CA ILE A 5 -3.83 -17.91 -1.42
C ILE A 5 -4.88 -16.88 -1.01
N LYS A 6 -5.95 -16.73 -1.79
CA LYS A 6 -7.06 -15.84 -1.45
C LYS A 6 -7.71 -16.20 -0.12
N ARG A 7 -7.92 -17.48 0.13
CA ARG A 7 -8.46 -17.97 1.41
C ARG A 7 -7.54 -17.65 2.57
N LYS A 8 -6.22 -17.78 2.37
CA LYS A 8 -5.23 -17.46 3.40
C LYS A 8 -5.25 -15.96 3.71
N PHE A 9 -5.38 -15.10 2.70
CA PHE A 9 -5.52 -13.66 2.91
C PHE A 9 -6.76 -13.34 3.73
N GLU A 10 -7.90 -13.92 3.37
CA GLU A 10 -9.15 -13.72 4.13
C GLU A 10 -9.01 -14.18 5.58
N GLY A 11 -8.38 -15.32 5.81
CA GLY A 11 -8.14 -15.85 7.16
C GLY A 11 -7.23 -14.96 8.00
N LEU A 12 -6.37 -14.18 7.38
CA LEU A 12 -5.50 -13.22 8.06
C LEU A 12 -6.16 -11.84 8.27
N GLY A 13 -7.40 -11.67 7.84
CA GLY A 13 -8.12 -10.41 7.98
C GLY A 13 -7.77 -9.37 6.94
N ILE A 14 -7.21 -9.78 5.81
CA ILE A 14 -6.87 -8.89 4.72
C ILE A 14 -8.10 -8.61 3.86
N THR A 15 -8.34 -7.36 3.54
CA THR A 15 -9.46 -6.95 2.69
C THR A 15 -9.01 -6.53 1.29
N ILE A 16 -7.84 -5.93 1.16
CA ILE A 16 -7.32 -5.46 -0.13
C ILE A 16 -5.80 -5.66 -0.16
N VAL A 17 -5.29 -6.04 -1.33
CA VAL A 17 -3.85 -6.06 -1.59
C VAL A 17 -3.57 -5.29 -2.87
N TYR A 18 -2.69 -4.30 -2.78
CA TYR A 18 -2.21 -3.52 -3.93
C TYR A 18 -0.76 -3.87 -4.26
N LEU A 19 -0.47 -3.98 -5.54
CA LEU A 19 0.89 -3.93 -6.06
C LEU A 19 1.14 -2.52 -6.57
N PHE A 20 2.17 -1.85 -6.07
CA PHE A 20 2.46 -0.48 -6.47
C PHE A 20 3.96 -0.25 -6.63
N GLY A 21 4.35 1.01 -6.88
CA GLY A 21 5.73 1.34 -7.18
C GLY A 21 6.08 1.05 -8.63
N SER A 22 7.35 0.91 -8.94
CA SER A 22 7.84 0.77 -10.31
C SER A 22 7.37 -0.50 -11.01
N LYS A 23 7.12 -1.58 -10.27
CA LYS A 23 6.60 -2.83 -10.84
C LYS A 23 5.17 -2.68 -11.34
N ALA A 24 4.33 -1.97 -10.60
CA ALA A 24 2.92 -1.78 -10.95
C ALA A 24 2.77 -0.92 -12.21
N THR A 25 3.67 0.06 -12.40
CA THR A 25 3.64 0.96 -13.55
C THR A 25 4.37 0.40 -14.77
N GLY A 26 5.04 -0.74 -14.63
CA GLY A 26 5.81 -1.34 -15.71
C GLY A 26 7.12 -0.63 -16.02
N THR A 27 7.52 0.34 -15.20
CA THR A 27 8.76 1.11 -15.38
C THR A 27 9.94 0.50 -14.64
N GLY A 28 9.70 -0.46 -13.76
CA GLY A 28 10.73 -1.09 -12.95
C GLY A 28 11.51 -2.15 -13.70
N SER A 29 12.79 -2.28 -13.35
CA SER A 29 13.64 -3.37 -13.81
C SER A 29 13.42 -4.62 -12.95
N SER A 30 14.04 -5.75 -13.33
CA SER A 30 14.03 -6.97 -12.51
C SER A 30 14.73 -6.77 -11.16
N LEU A 31 15.50 -5.68 -11.01
CA LEU A 31 16.20 -5.33 -9.76
C LEU A 31 15.41 -4.39 -8.86
N SER A 32 14.25 -3.92 -9.30
CA SER A 32 13.41 -3.02 -8.53
C SER A 32 12.71 -3.74 -7.38
N ASP A 33 12.48 -3.02 -6.28
CA ASP A 33 11.69 -3.52 -5.17
C ASP A 33 10.24 -3.77 -5.59
N ILE A 34 9.62 -4.72 -4.93
CA ILE A 34 8.22 -5.07 -5.14
C ILE A 34 7.45 -4.54 -3.94
N ASP A 35 6.66 -3.50 -4.16
CA ASP A 35 5.91 -2.82 -3.11
C ASP A 35 4.50 -3.40 -3.03
N ILE A 36 4.18 -4.00 -1.88
CA ILE A 36 2.88 -4.59 -1.60
C ILE A 36 2.20 -3.77 -0.51
N GLY A 37 1.05 -3.21 -0.83
CA GLY A 37 0.23 -2.50 0.14
C GLY A 37 -0.94 -3.37 0.59
N VAL A 38 -1.08 -3.54 1.89
CA VAL A 38 -2.11 -4.39 2.49
C VAL A 38 -3.06 -3.55 3.32
N VAL A 39 -4.36 -3.73 3.10
CA VAL A 39 -5.41 -3.12 3.91
C VAL A 39 -6.09 -4.23 4.72
N LEU A 40 -6.18 -4.01 6.02
CA LEU A 40 -6.77 -4.99 6.94
C LEU A 40 -8.21 -4.61 7.28
N LYS A 41 -9.02 -5.60 7.63
CA LYS A 41 -10.38 -5.40 8.12
C LYS A 41 -10.41 -4.48 9.35
N GLU A 42 -9.45 -4.69 10.26
CA GLU A 42 -9.25 -3.83 11.42
C GLU A 42 -7.93 -3.10 11.27
N SER A 43 -7.93 -1.79 11.56
CA SER A 43 -6.70 -1.00 11.47
C SER A 43 -5.58 -1.62 12.30
N PRO A 44 -4.36 -1.74 11.76
CA PRO A 44 -3.21 -2.26 12.52
C PRO A 44 -2.68 -1.27 13.56
N SER A 45 -3.17 -0.05 13.56
CA SER A 45 -2.68 1.03 14.41
C SER A 45 -2.76 0.66 15.89
N GLY A 46 -1.65 0.78 16.61
CA GLY A 46 -1.57 0.45 18.03
C GLY A 46 -1.55 -1.04 18.34
N LYS A 47 -1.50 -1.91 17.33
CA LYS A 47 -1.46 -3.36 17.52
C LYS A 47 -0.09 -3.93 17.20
N ASP A 48 0.24 -5.07 17.81
CA ASP A 48 1.44 -5.81 17.48
C ASP A 48 1.20 -6.62 16.19
N THR A 49 1.84 -6.21 15.10
CA THR A 49 1.64 -6.81 13.78
C THR A 49 2.81 -7.70 13.33
N ARG A 50 3.76 -8.01 14.22
CA ARG A 50 4.97 -8.77 13.85
C ARG A 50 4.67 -10.16 13.31
N VAL A 51 3.78 -10.91 13.96
CA VAL A 51 3.40 -12.26 13.53
C VAL A 51 2.65 -12.18 12.20
N LEU A 52 1.73 -11.25 12.07
CA LEU A 52 0.97 -11.03 10.83
C LEU A 52 1.92 -10.67 9.69
N TYR A 53 2.85 -9.74 9.92
CA TYR A 53 3.84 -9.36 8.92
C TYR A 53 4.67 -10.56 8.45
N HIS A 54 5.13 -11.37 9.39
CA HIS A 54 5.90 -12.57 9.08
C HIS A 54 5.10 -13.56 8.22
N ASN A 55 3.85 -13.79 8.57
CA ASN A 55 2.97 -14.69 7.82
C ASN A 55 2.71 -14.15 6.41
N LEU A 56 2.48 -12.85 6.27
CA LEU A 56 2.30 -12.20 4.97
C LEU A 56 3.54 -12.29 4.11
N TYR A 57 4.70 -12.05 4.71
CA TYR A 57 5.98 -12.14 4.00
C TYR A 57 6.17 -13.55 3.42
N GLY A 58 5.86 -14.59 4.19
CA GLY A 58 5.92 -15.97 3.72
C GLY A 58 4.99 -16.24 2.54
N LEU A 59 3.76 -15.70 2.57
CA LEU A 59 2.81 -15.88 1.47
C LEU A 59 3.26 -15.16 0.19
N PHE A 60 3.72 -13.93 0.31
CA PHE A 60 4.18 -13.18 -0.86
C PHE A 60 5.50 -13.70 -1.41
N ALA A 61 6.35 -14.30 -0.57
CA ALA A 61 7.60 -14.92 -1.02
C ALA A 61 7.35 -16.12 -1.95
N GLU A 62 6.17 -16.71 -1.93
CA GLU A 62 5.78 -17.75 -2.90
C GLU A 62 5.51 -17.16 -4.29
N LEU A 63 5.18 -15.87 -4.37
CA LEU A 63 4.80 -15.18 -5.61
C LEU A 63 5.92 -14.33 -6.18
N TYR A 64 6.79 -13.79 -5.32
CA TYR A 64 7.82 -12.82 -5.68
C TYR A 64 9.13 -13.12 -4.97
N PRO A 65 10.28 -12.67 -5.51
CA PRO A 65 11.56 -12.82 -4.81
C PRO A 65 11.55 -12.16 -3.43
N ALA A 66 11.79 -12.95 -2.40
CA ALA A 66 11.72 -12.46 -1.01
C ALA A 66 12.68 -11.30 -0.72
N SER A 67 13.86 -11.31 -1.35
CA SER A 67 14.87 -10.26 -1.16
C SER A 67 14.45 -8.88 -1.64
N ARG A 68 13.34 -8.78 -2.38
CA ARG A 68 12.85 -7.53 -2.97
C ARG A 68 11.48 -7.12 -2.50
N LEU A 69 10.89 -7.93 -1.61
CA LEU A 69 9.55 -7.64 -1.09
C LEU A 69 9.61 -6.52 -0.05
N ASP A 70 8.74 -5.55 -0.22
CA ASP A 70 8.46 -4.53 0.78
C ASP A 70 6.95 -4.53 1.04
N ILE A 71 6.55 -4.94 2.23
CA ILE A 71 5.15 -5.05 2.61
C ILE A 71 4.81 -3.89 3.55
N VAL A 72 3.78 -3.15 3.20
CA VAL A 72 3.33 -1.98 3.94
C VAL A 72 1.87 -2.17 4.35
N PHE A 73 1.56 -1.95 5.62
CA PHE A 73 0.18 -1.81 6.07
C PHE A 73 -0.29 -0.39 5.72
N LEU A 74 -1.13 -0.27 4.70
CA LEU A 74 -1.49 1.03 4.16
C LEU A 74 -2.17 1.95 5.18
N GLN A 75 -2.98 1.39 6.08
CA GLN A 75 -3.68 2.18 7.09
C GLN A 75 -2.72 2.85 8.09
N ASP A 76 -1.50 2.33 8.25
CA ASP A 76 -0.44 2.93 9.08
C ASP A 76 0.54 3.77 8.26
N ALA A 77 0.42 3.78 6.95
CA ALA A 77 1.32 4.52 6.06
C ALA A 77 0.91 5.99 5.97
N PRO A 78 1.86 6.87 5.58
CA PRO A 78 1.50 8.25 5.28
C PRO A 78 0.41 8.34 4.22
N LEU A 79 -0.44 9.36 4.34
CA LEU A 79 -1.58 9.54 3.43
C LEU A 79 -1.15 9.63 1.96
N SER A 80 -0.03 10.29 1.69
CA SER A 80 0.52 10.39 0.34
C SER A 80 0.86 9.02 -0.27
N LEU A 81 1.39 8.11 0.55
CA LEU A 81 1.70 6.76 0.09
C LEU A 81 0.43 5.95 -0.17
N GLN A 82 -0.56 6.05 0.70
CA GLN A 82 -1.87 5.42 0.50
C GLN A 82 -2.51 5.90 -0.80
N TYR A 83 -2.49 7.19 -1.04
CA TYR A 83 -3.02 7.79 -2.26
C TYR A 83 -2.28 7.29 -3.52
N SER A 84 -0.94 7.22 -3.47
CA SER A 84 -0.15 6.68 -4.57
C SER A 84 -0.49 5.23 -4.88
N ALA A 85 -0.66 4.40 -3.85
CA ALA A 85 -1.02 3.00 -4.04
C ALA A 85 -2.38 2.84 -4.72
N ILE A 86 -3.35 3.66 -4.36
CA ILE A 86 -4.69 3.65 -4.96
C ILE A 86 -4.64 4.13 -6.41
N ARG A 87 -3.95 5.22 -6.67
CA ARG A 87 -3.93 5.86 -7.99
C ARG A 87 -3.11 5.08 -9.01
N GLU A 88 -1.95 4.60 -8.63
CA GLU A 88 -0.98 4.00 -9.55
C GLU A 88 -0.87 2.49 -9.41
N GLY A 89 -1.39 1.93 -8.32
CA GLY A 89 -1.28 0.52 -8.03
C GLY A 89 -2.28 -0.34 -8.78
N THR A 90 -1.99 -1.63 -8.75
CA THR A 90 -2.87 -2.67 -9.28
C THR A 90 -3.42 -3.48 -8.10
N ILE A 91 -4.72 -3.75 -8.10
CA ILE A 91 -5.33 -4.59 -7.07
C ILE A 91 -5.00 -6.04 -7.38
N LEU A 92 -4.25 -6.69 -6.50
CA LEU A 92 -3.96 -8.12 -6.59
C LEU A 92 -5.04 -8.97 -5.95
N PHE A 93 -5.67 -8.46 -4.91
CA PHE A 93 -6.71 -9.14 -4.17
C PHE A 93 -7.67 -8.14 -3.55
N GLU A 94 -8.96 -8.43 -3.61
CA GLU A 94 -9.98 -7.74 -2.82
C GLU A 94 -11.01 -8.75 -2.33
N LYS A 95 -11.36 -8.63 -1.05
CA LYS A 95 -12.36 -9.50 -0.44
C LYS A 95 -13.77 -9.16 -0.93
N ASP A 96 -14.06 -7.86 -0.99
CA ASP A 96 -15.36 -7.34 -1.40
C ASP A 96 -15.14 -5.97 -2.04
N PRO A 97 -15.58 -5.76 -3.30
CA PRO A 97 -15.41 -4.48 -3.97
C PRO A 97 -15.97 -3.28 -3.21
N ARG A 98 -17.01 -3.48 -2.38
CA ARG A 98 -17.58 -2.41 -1.56
C ARG A 98 -16.61 -1.93 -0.50
N LEU A 99 -15.85 -2.84 0.10
CA LEU A 99 -14.81 -2.47 1.08
C LEU A 99 -13.68 -1.70 0.40
N THR A 100 -13.33 -2.07 -0.81
CA THR A 100 -12.31 -1.37 -1.60
C THR A 100 -12.75 0.06 -1.90
N VAL A 101 -13.98 0.24 -2.39
CA VAL A 101 -14.54 1.56 -2.68
C VAL A 101 -14.58 2.42 -1.42
N ASP A 102 -15.01 1.86 -0.30
CA ASP A 102 -15.08 2.58 0.97
C ASP A 102 -13.69 3.06 1.40
N TYR A 103 -12.69 2.19 1.37
CA TYR A 103 -11.32 2.55 1.73
C TYR A 103 -10.77 3.64 0.81
N GLU A 104 -10.92 3.45 -0.50
CA GLU A 104 -10.41 4.40 -1.49
C GLU A 104 -11.08 5.77 -1.36
N ASN A 105 -12.38 5.81 -1.11
CA ASN A 105 -13.09 7.07 -0.89
C ASN A 105 -12.59 7.81 0.35
N ILE A 106 -12.33 7.10 1.43
CA ILE A 106 -11.78 7.72 2.65
C ILE A 106 -10.42 8.34 2.36
N VAL A 107 -9.53 7.60 1.72
CA VAL A 107 -8.18 8.07 1.40
C VAL A 107 -8.23 9.26 0.43
N MET A 108 -9.03 9.15 -0.63
CA MET A 108 -9.18 10.21 -1.62
C MET A 108 -9.68 11.50 -1.00
N ASN A 109 -10.71 11.41 -0.16
CA ASN A 109 -11.27 12.58 0.51
C ASN A 109 -10.28 13.22 1.47
N GLN A 110 -9.57 12.41 2.25
CA GLN A 110 -8.53 12.92 3.15
C GLN A 110 -7.40 13.58 2.37
N TYR A 111 -6.95 12.97 1.29
CA TYR A 111 -5.88 13.52 0.46
C TYR A 111 -6.26 14.86 -0.15
N LEU A 112 -7.47 14.98 -0.69
CA LEU A 112 -7.97 16.23 -1.27
C LEU A 112 -8.07 17.35 -0.23
N ASP A 113 -8.48 17.01 1.00
CA ASP A 113 -8.53 17.98 2.10
C ASP A 113 -7.13 18.47 2.52
N PHE A 114 -6.14 17.60 2.45
CA PHE A 114 -4.76 17.93 2.82
C PHE A 114 -3.93 18.48 1.67
N ARG A 115 -4.38 18.40 0.44
CA ARG A 115 -3.61 18.80 -0.74
C ARG A 115 -3.07 20.23 -0.67
N PRO A 116 -3.83 21.23 -0.26
CA PRO A 116 -3.30 22.60 -0.14
C PRO A 116 -2.15 22.70 0.85
N VAL A 117 -2.20 21.94 1.95
CA VAL A 117 -1.15 21.91 2.96
C VAL A 117 0.10 21.23 2.42
N LEU A 118 -0.07 20.10 1.72
CA LEU A 118 1.05 19.38 1.11
C LEU A 118 1.75 20.23 0.05
N ASP A 119 0.99 20.91 -0.79
CA ASP A 119 1.52 21.81 -1.82
C ASP A 119 2.30 22.96 -1.19
N TYR A 120 1.82 23.51 -0.08
CA TYR A 120 2.52 24.56 0.64
C TYR A 120 3.88 24.06 1.15
N PHE A 121 3.93 22.89 1.77
CA PHE A 121 5.20 22.33 2.25
C PHE A 121 6.17 22.03 1.12
N ASP A 122 5.68 21.55 0.00
CA ASP A 122 6.51 21.29 -1.18
C ASP A 122 7.16 22.58 -1.70
N GLU A 123 6.38 23.67 -1.79
CA GLU A 123 6.88 24.98 -2.21
C GLU A 123 7.96 25.49 -1.24
N VAL A 124 7.73 25.40 0.06
CA VAL A 124 8.69 25.84 1.06
C VAL A 124 9.99 25.03 0.95
N THR A 125 9.88 23.74 0.75
CA THR A 125 11.04 22.85 0.58
C THR A 125 11.84 23.22 -0.67
N MET A 126 11.16 23.44 -1.80
CA MET A 126 11.80 23.84 -3.06
C MET A 126 12.50 25.19 -2.91
N GLU A 127 11.88 26.15 -2.25
CA GLU A 127 12.50 27.47 -1.99
C GLU A 127 13.80 27.34 -1.17
N ARG A 128 13.78 26.47 -0.15
CA ARG A 128 14.98 26.23 0.67
C ARG A 128 16.11 25.65 -0.18
N TYR A 129 15.83 24.71 -1.04
CA TYR A 129 16.84 24.13 -1.92
C TYR A 129 17.33 25.12 -2.99
N ALA A 130 16.46 25.96 -3.50
CA ALA A 130 16.83 26.98 -4.47
C ALA A 130 17.73 28.06 -3.89
N LYS A 131 17.65 28.31 -2.57
CA LYS A 131 18.47 29.31 -1.87
C LYS A 131 19.78 28.74 -1.33
N ALA A 132 19.93 27.45 -1.34
CA ALA A 132 21.16 26.79 -0.87
C ALA A 132 22.24 26.78 -1.98
#